data_d297a8bdc83698b676a723e8eb348a6d
#
_entry.id   d297a8bdc83698b676a723e8eb348a6d
#
_cell.length_a   1.000
_cell.length_b   1.000
_cell.length_c   1.000
_cell.angle_alpha   90.00
_cell.angle_beta   90.00
_cell.angle_gamma   90.00
#
_symmetry.space_group_name_H-M   'P 1'
#
loop_
_entity.id
_entity.type
_entity.pdbx_description
1 polymer ?
#
loop_
_entity_poly.entity_id
_entity_poly.type
_entity_poly.pdbx_seq_one_letter_code
_entity_poly.pdbx_strand_id
1 'polypeptide(L)'
;MSQCELMPMPAPSVVLHDGRPATTSLEIAKFFKKRHDVVLRDVRNIMDNCPENFNAHNFVVVNYLDGKRENRPMFIIFKDGFTLLVMGYTGPEAMRFKLAYIEAFNALEAELQRQREG
;
A
#
# COMPACT_ATOMS: atom_id res chain seq x y z
N MET A 1 -18.41 19.26 13.69
CA MET A 1 -18.10 18.76 13.75
C MET A 1 -17.88 17.81 13.44
N SER A 2 -17.50 17.44 13.78
CA SER A 2 -17.30 16.53 12.83
C SER A 2 -17.40 15.14 13.26
N GLN A 3 -18.20 14.45 12.57
CA GLN A 3 -18.49 13.09 12.88
C GLN A 3 -17.29 12.20 12.75
N CYS A 4 -16.34 12.64 11.96
CA CYS A 4 -15.14 11.84 11.75
C CYS A 4 -14.38 11.63 13.02
N GLU A 5 -14.55 12.54 13.94
CA GLU A 5 -13.85 12.41 15.20
C GLU A 5 -14.41 11.33 16.08
N LEU A 6 -15.68 10.99 15.86
CA LEU A 6 -16.30 9.96 16.65
C LEU A 6 -15.95 8.56 16.17
N MET A 7 -15.63 8.44 14.89
CA MET A 7 -15.30 7.17 14.27
C MET A 7 -14.05 7.31 13.44
N PRO A 8 -12.92 7.50 14.10
CA PRO A 8 -11.69 7.70 13.34
C PRO A 8 -11.31 6.46 12.55
N MET A 9 -10.87 6.69 11.33
CA MET A 9 -10.38 5.62 10.50
C MET A 9 -8.99 5.22 10.98
N PRO A 10 -8.69 3.93 11.06
CA PRO A 10 -7.33 3.53 11.40
C PRO A 10 -6.35 4.09 10.37
N ALA A 11 -5.18 4.44 10.83
CA ALA A 11 -4.16 4.95 9.91
C ALA A 11 -3.63 3.80 9.07
N PRO A 12 -3.43 4.02 7.76
CA PRO A 12 -2.82 2.99 6.94
C PRO A 12 -1.35 2.81 7.30
N SER A 13 -0.87 1.60 7.10
CA SER A 13 0.51 1.26 7.44
C SER A 13 1.42 1.57 6.25
N VAL A 14 2.13 2.68 6.33
CA VAL A 14 3.13 3.07 5.36
C VAL A 14 4.43 3.24 6.11
N VAL A 15 5.43 2.45 5.75
CA VAL A 15 6.71 2.44 6.45
C VAL A 15 7.85 2.55 5.44
N LEU A 16 9.04 2.79 5.95
CA LEU A 16 10.21 2.85 5.07
C LEU A 16 10.69 1.44 4.75
N HIS A 17 10.97 1.21 3.49
CA HIS A 17 11.61 -0.01 3.02
C HIS A 17 12.69 0.41 2.03
N ASP A 18 13.93 0.08 2.34
CA ASP A 18 15.09 0.52 1.54
C ASP A 18 15.10 2.04 1.38
N GLY A 19 14.72 2.75 2.44
CA GLY A 19 14.74 4.22 2.44
C GLY A 19 13.62 4.88 1.69
N ARG A 20 12.62 4.12 1.22
CA ARG A 20 11.48 4.68 0.48
C ARG A 20 10.17 4.29 1.16
N PRO A 21 9.17 5.17 1.14
CA PRO A 21 7.86 4.83 1.69
C PRO A 21 7.21 3.66 0.93
N ALA A 22 6.67 2.72 1.67
CA ALA A 22 6.04 1.53 1.08
C ALA A 22 4.95 1.00 2.00
N THR A 23 4.07 0.19 1.44
CA THR A 23 3.10 -0.57 2.20
C THR A 23 3.19 -2.02 1.71
N THR A 24 2.27 -2.88 2.14
CA THR A 24 2.27 -4.27 1.69
C THR A 24 0.91 -4.63 1.13
N SER A 25 0.90 -5.68 0.31
CA SER A 25 -0.36 -6.19 -0.24
C SER A 25 -1.30 -6.64 0.86
N LEU A 26 -0.75 -7.16 1.96
CA LEU A 26 -1.57 -7.61 3.09
C LEU A 26 -2.26 -6.43 3.77
N GLU A 27 -1.51 -5.33 3.99
CA GLU A 27 -2.09 -4.14 4.60
C GLU A 27 -3.14 -3.50 3.71
N ILE A 28 -2.89 -3.47 2.40
CA ILE A 28 -3.86 -2.95 1.45
C ILE A 28 -5.14 -3.79 1.50
N ALA A 29 -5.00 -5.11 1.54
CA ALA A 29 -6.17 -5.99 1.62
C ALA A 29 -7.00 -5.68 2.86
N LYS A 30 -6.34 -5.55 4.00
CA LYS A 30 -7.04 -5.25 5.25
C LYS A 30 -7.72 -3.89 5.20
N PHE A 31 -7.01 -2.88 4.72
CA PHE A 31 -7.50 -1.52 4.76
C PHE A 31 -8.66 -1.31 3.79
N PHE A 32 -8.55 -1.88 2.59
CA PHE A 32 -9.61 -1.75 1.57
C PHE A 32 -10.68 -2.84 1.69
N LYS A 33 -10.55 -3.72 2.69
CA LYS A 33 -11.53 -4.78 2.97
C LYS A 33 -11.68 -5.72 1.78
N LYS A 34 -10.55 -6.13 1.23
CA LYS A 34 -10.49 -7.07 0.12
C LYS A 34 -9.74 -8.31 0.57
N ARG A 35 -10.02 -9.42 -0.11
CA ARG A 35 -9.26 -10.64 0.14
C ARG A 35 -7.84 -10.48 -0.38
N HIS A 36 -6.89 -11.01 0.36
CA HIS A 36 -5.49 -10.85 0.00
C HIS A 36 -5.18 -11.51 -1.36
N ASP A 37 -5.80 -12.65 -1.65
CA ASP A 37 -5.57 -13.30 -2.95
C ASP A 37 -6.05 -12.45 -4.12
N VAL A 38 -7.11 -11.66 -3.91
CA VAL A 38 -7.58 -10.73 -4.94
C VAL A 38 -6.57 -9.62 -5.15
N VAL A 39 -6.02 -9.08 -4.07
CA VAL A 39 -5.00 -8.03 -4.18
C VAL A 39 -3.76 -8.58 -4.89
N LEU A 40 -3.33 -9.79 -4.54
CA LEU A 40 -2.19 -10.41 -5.21
C LEU A 40 -2.43 -10.56 -6.70
N ARG A 41 -3.62 -11.00 -7.08
CA ARG A 41 -3.98 -11.14 -8.48
C ARG A 41 -3.92 -9.79 -9.19
N ASP A 42 -4.43 -8.74 -8.55
CA ASP A 42 -4.43 -7.42 -9.15
C ASP A 42 -3.02 -6.89 -9.35
N VAL A 43 -2.13 -7.15 -8.38
CA VAL A 43 -0.72 -6.75 -8.52
C VAL A 43 -0.09 -7.48 -9.70
N ARG A 44 -0.33 -8.78 -9.82
CA ARG A 44 0.24 -9.56 -10.92
C ARG A 44 -0.26 -9.07 -12.27
N ASN A 45 -1.54 -8.69 -12.35
CA ASN A 45 -2.09 -8.13 -13.59
C ASN A 45 -1.40 -6.84 -13.97
N ILE A 46 -1.10 -5.98 -13.00
CA ILE A 46 -0.37 -4.76 -13.26
C ILE A 46 1.03 -5.09 -13.78
N MET A 47 1.70 -6.03 -13.11
CA MET A 47 3.05 -6.40 -13.50
C MET A 47 3.11 -6.97 -14.91
N ASP A 48 2.08 -7.70 -15.32
CA ASP A 48 2.02 -8.25 -16.67
C ASP A 48 1.91 -7.16 -17.74
N ASN A 49 1.45 -5.98 -17.36
CA ASN A 49 1.22 -4.88 -18.29
C ASN A 49 2.21 -3.74 -18.13
N CYS A 50 3.22 -3.90 -17.31
CA CYS A 50 4.22 -2.86 -17.07
C CYS A 50 5.61 -3.37 -17.39
N PRO A 51 6.54 -2.46 -17.69
CA PRO A 51 7.93 -2.87 -17.98
C PRO A 51 8.58 -3.50 -16.74
N GLU A 52 9.54 -4.38 -16.99
CA GLU A 52 10.22 -5.08 -15.92
C GLU A 52 10.91 -4.16 -14.93
N ASN A 53 11.51 -3.09 -15.42
CA ASN A 53 12.20 -2.16 -14.51
C ASN A 53 11.22 -1.45 -13.59
N PHE A 54 10.02 -1.13 -14.08
CA PHE A 54 8.99 -0.56 -13.23
C PHE A 54 8.58 -1.57 -12.16
N ASN A 55 8.37 -2.81 -12.55
CA ASN A 55 7.95 -3.85 -11.61
C ASN A 55 9.00 -4.09 -10.53
N ALA A 56 10.26 -4.17 -10.93
CA ALA A 56 11.35 -4.41 -9.97
C ALA A 56 11.46 -3.26 -8.97
N HIS A 57 11.15 -2.05 -9.40
CA HIS A 57 11.29 -0.86 -8.57
C HIS A 57 10.10 -0.68 -7.63
N ASN A 58 8.95 -1.24 -7.96
CA ASN A 58 7.71 -0.96 -7.25
C ASN A 58 7.06 -2.14 -6.54
N PHE A 59 7.41 -3.37 -6.90
CA PHE A 59 6.81 -4.55 -6.31
C PHE A 59 7.89 -5.54 -5.92
N VAL A 60 8.02 -5.82 -4.63
CA VAL A 60 9.02 -6.78 -4.15
C VAL A 60 8.28 -7.90 -3.43
N VAL A 61 8.44 -9.11 -3.92
CA VAL A 61 7.78 -10.25 -3.30
C VAL A 61 8.59 -10.71 -2.10
N VAL A 62 7.90 -10.94 -0.99
CA VAL A 62 8.51 -11.49 0.22
C VAL A 62 7.56 -12.52 0.79
N ASN A 63 8.03 -13.31 1.73
CA ASN A 63 7.19 -14.29 2.42
C ASN A 63 6.89 -13.81 3.82
N TYR A 64 5.70 -14.17 4.31
CA TYR A 64 5.35 -13.93 5.69
C TYR A 64 4.73 -15.21 6.25
N LEU A 65 4.74 -15.32 7.58
CA LEU A 65 4.09 -16.44 8.25
C LEU A 65 2.66 -16.07 8.56
N ASP A 66 1.73 -16.89 8.09
CA ASP A 66 0.31 -16.66 8.37
C ASP A 66 -0.06 -17.22 9.74
N GLY A 67 -1.34 -17.16 10.09
CA GLY A 67 -1.82 -17.63 11.38
C GLY A 67 -1.65 -19.12 11.61
N LYS A 68 -1.41 -19.89 10.54
CA LYS A 68 -1.14 -21.32 10.63
C LYS A 68 0.33 -21.64 10.52
N ARG A 69 1.19 -20.62 10.56
CA ARG A 69 2.64 -20.74 10.45
C ARG A 69 3.09 -21.27 9.10
N GLU A 70 2.31 -21.03 8.07
CA GLU A 70 2.70 -21.38 6.71
C GLU A 70 3.28 -20.16 6.03
N ASN A 71 4.30 -20.37 5.21
CA ASN A 71 4.88 -19.29 4.42
C ASN A 71 3.92 -18.92 3.30
N ARG A 72 3.64 -17.62 3.21
CA ARG A 72 2.76 -17.09 2.19
C ARG A 72 3.41 -15.90 1.52
N PRO A 73 3.19 -15.71 0.22
CA PRO A 73 3.77 -14.55 -0.45
C PRO A 73 2.97 -13.29 -0.17
N MET A 74 3.67 -12.17 -0.13
CA MET A 74 3.04 -10.87 -0.20
C MET A 74 3.98 -9.94 -0.95
N PHE A 75 3.46 -8.81 -1.40
CA PHE A 75 4.27 -7.81 -2.06
C PHE A 75 4.51 -6.63 -1.14
N ILE A 76 5.75 -6.14 -1.14
CA ILE A 76 6.04 -4.81 -0.66
C ILE A 76 5.80 -3.89 -1.85
N ILE A 77 4.99 -2.85 -1.66
CA ILE A 77 4.50 -2.02 -2.76
C ILE A 77 4.88 -0.58 -2.48
N PHE A 78 5.62 0.00 -3.41
CA PHE A 78 6.04 1.39 -3.30
C PHE A 78 4.99 2.31 -3.89
N LYS A 79 5.20 3.60 -3.77
CA LYS A 79 4.16 4.59 -4.03
C LYS A 79 3.53 4.48 -5.42
N ASP A 80 4.36 4.39 -6.45
CA ASP A 80 3.82 4.36 -7.82
C ASP A 80 3.07 3.07 -8.09
N GLY A 81 3.57 1.95 -7.56
CA GLY A 81 2.86 0.69 -7.68
C GLY A 81 1.54 0.72 -6.94
N PHE A 82 1.54 1.31 -5.74
CA PHE A 82 0.31 1.48 -4.99
C PHE A 82 -0.70 2.30 -5.78
N THR A 83 -0.24 3.39 -6.40
CA THR A 83 -1.12 4.27 -7.16
C THR A 83 -1.82 3.50 -8.28
N LEU A 84 -1.07 2.72 -9.04
CA LEU A 84 -1.65 1.93 -10.12
C LEU A 84 -2.64 0.90 -9.60
N LEU A 85 -2.32 0.28 -8.47
CA LEU A 85 -3.19 -0.75 -7.90
C LEU A 85 -4.55 -0.16 -7.51
N VAL A 86 -4.54 0.95 -6.78
CA VAL A 86 -5.79 1.49 -6.26
C VAL A 86 -6.59 2.28 -7.28
N MET A 87 -6.02 2.57 -8.43
CA MET A 87 -6.80 3.17 -9.52
C MET A 87 -7.97 2.29 -9.91
N GLY A 88 -7.86 0.98 -9.73
CA GLY A 88 -8.93 0.07 -10.04
C GLY A 88 -9.97 -0.08 -8.92
N TYR A 89 -9.73 0.52 -7.78
CA TYR A 89 -10.65 0.41 -6.64
C TYR A 89 -11.55 1.64 -6.63
N THR A 90 -12.86 1.41 -6.66
CA THR A 90 -13.82 2.50 -6.86
C THR A 90 -14.84 2.54 -5.73
N GLY A 91 -15.63 3.61 -5.71
CA GLY A 91 -16.68 3.79 -4.73
C GLY A 91 -16.28 4.78 -3.64
N PRO A 92 -17.29 5.27 -2.89
CA PRO A 92 -17.01 6.31 -1.88
C PRO A 92 -16.12 5.83 -0.74
N GLU A 93 -16.25 4.58 -0.33
CA GLU A 93 -15.39 4.06 0.73
C GLU A 93 -13.96 3.94 0.25
N ALA A 94 -13.77 3.44 -0.98
CA ALA A 94 -12.42 3.34 -1.55
C ALA A 94 -11.79 4.71 -1.68
N MET A 95 -12.57 5.73 -2.01
CA MET A 95 -12.04 7.09 -2.13
C MET A 95 -11.48 7.58 -0.79
N ARG A 96 -12.21 7.34 0.31
CA ARG A 96 -11.71 7.71 1.63
C ARG A 96 -10.41 7.01 1.96
N PHE A 97 -10.32 5.73 1.64
CA PHE A 97 -9.12 4.94 1.92
C PHE A 97 -7.94 5.42 1.09
N LYS A 98 -8.19 5.76 -0.18
CA LYS A 98 -7.13 6.30 -1.04
C LYS A 98 -6.58 7.60 -0.48
N LEU A 99 -7.46 8.48 -0.02
CA LEU A 99 -7.01 9.75 0.55
C LEU A 99 -6.17 9.54 1.79
N ALA A 100 -6.56 8.58 2.65
CA ALA A 100 -5.80 8.29 3.84
C ALA A 100 -4.39 7.79 3.50
N TYR A 101 -4.28 6.93 2.48
CA TYR A 101 -2.97 6.44 2.05
C TYR A 101 -2.13 7.55 1.43
N ILE A 102 -2.74 8.42 0.63
CA ILE A 102 -2.01 9.54 0.05
C ILE A 102 -1.42 10.41 1.15
N GLU A 103 -2.21 10.68 2.18
CA GLU A 103 -1.72 11.49 3.30
C GLU A 103 -0.58 10.79 4.03
N ALA A 104 -0.69 9.46 4.22
CA ALA A 104 0.37 8.73 4.91
C ALA A 104 1.66 8.71 4.10
N PHE A 105 1.57 8.49 2.79
CA PHE A 105 2.75 8.53 1.92
C PHE A 105 3.38 9.91 1.94
N ASN A 106 2.57 10.95 1.81
CA ASN A 106 3.07 12.32 1.77
C ASN A 106 3.73 12.72 3.09
N ALA A 107 3.15 12.31 4.20
CA ALA A 107 3.72 12.63 5.51
C ALA A 107 5.09 12.01 5.68
N LEU A 108 5.23 10.75 5.25
CA LEU A 108 6.51 10.07 5.37
C LEU A 108 7.54 10.64 4.42
N GLU A 109 7.12 11.01 3.22
CA GLU A 109 8.03 11.65 2.27
C GLU A 109 8.51 13.01 2.79
N ALA A 110 7.62 13.78 3.41
CA ALA A 110 7.98 15.07 3.97
C ALA A 110 8.99 14.90 5.10
N GLU A 111 8.80 13.88 5.92
CA GLU A 111 9.74 13.59 7.01
C GLU A 111 11.12 13.23 6.45
N LEU A 112 11.16 12.41 5.41
CA LEU A 112 12.42 12.05 4.77
C LEU A 112 13.12 13.28 4.19
N GLN A 113 12.35 14.17 3.58
CA GLN A 113 12.93 15.38 3.00
C GLN A 113 13.55 16.25 4.09
N ARG A 114 12.87 16.39 5.23
CA ARG A 114 13.41 17.16 6.34
C ARG A 114 14.70 16.58 6.85
N GLN A 115 14.79 15.25 6.94
CA GLN A 115 15.99 14.59 7.40
C GLN A 115 17.17 14.78 6.44
N ARG A 116 16.89 14.80 5.14
CA ARG A 116 17.93 15.04 4.16
C ARG A 116 18.47 16.46 4.20
N GLU A 117 17.61 17.41 4.52
CA GLU A 117 17.99 18.80 4.58
C GLU A 117 18.65 19.19 5.90
N GLY A 118 18.37 18.43 6.94
CA GLY A 118 18.86 18.72 8.28
C GLY A 118 20.24 18.17 8.60
#